data_000bda99e5880a3500dca91a9f199dfc
#
_entry.id   000bda99e5880a3500dca91a9f199dfc
#
_cell.length_a   1.000
_cell.length_b   1.000
_cell.length_c   1.000
_cell.angle_alpha   90.00
_cell.angle_beta   90.00
_cell.angle_gamma   90.00
#
_symmetry.space_group_name_H-M   'P 1'
#
loop_
_entity.id
_entity.type
_entity.pdbx_description
1 polymer ?
#
loop_
_entity_poly.entity_id
_entity_poly.type
_entity_poly.pdbx_seq_one_letter_code
_entity_poly.pdbx_strand_id
1 'polypeptide(L)'
;MYKKANLGWLKHWDFMILDLVCLQVAFISAYFIRHGVHLAYENKLYRNMAFVLFLIQVCVTFFGESFKNVLKRGYYKEFTATFKHVCQIILIAVFYLFATQTGEGYSRITLVLTGIIYAVISYIARILWKKYLKTKGVLGKGNRSLLIITSEEMMDIVIDNIRNNNYEGFQIIGISLLDADRVGETINDVPVVATMDNVEEYVCREWVDEVFLNLPKEIPLPRDLINHFIEMGITVHLKLIEMAKLEGEVQRVERLGSYTVLTSSINMASW
;
A
#
# COMPACT_ATOMS: atom_id res chain seq x y z
N MET A 1 16.40 26.55 -0.90
CA MET A 1 15.14 26.07 -1.46
C MET A 1 14.82 24.75 -0.77
N TYR A 2 13.98 24.75 0.27
CA TYR A 2 13.63 23.54 1.02
C TYR A 2 12.70 22.71 0.15
N LYS A 3 13.15 21.51 -0.30
CA LYS A 3 12.26 20.50 -0.86
C LYS A 3 11.22 20.15 0.23
N LYS A 4 9.96 20.49 -0.01
CA LYS A 4 8.84 19.96 0.77
C LYS A 4 8.92 18.45 0.70
N ALA A 5 9.34 17.79 1.79
CA ALA A 5 9.21 16.36 1.93
C ALA A 5 7.71 16.06 1.84
N ASN A 6 7.27 15.51 0.74
CA ASN A 6 5.89 15.05 0.59
C ASN A 6 5.72 13.86 1.53
N LEU A 7 5.11 14.13 2.68
CA LEU A 7 4.69 13.12 3.66
C LEU A 7 3.52 12.31 3.06
N GLY A 8 3.79 11.57 1.99
CA GLY A 8 2.77 10.78 1.27
C GLY A 8 2.09 9.71 2.13
N TRP A 9 2.68 9.33 3.25
CA TRP A 9 2.09 8.42 4.22
C TRP A 9 1.05 9.08 5.13
N LEU A 10 1.10 10.40 5.33
CA LEU A 10 0.08 11.16 6.05
C LEU A 10 -1.28 11.18 5.33
N LYS A 11 -1.33 10.81 4.06
CA LYS A 11 -2.59 10.70 3.31
C LYS A 11 -3.48 9.55 3.80
N HIS A 12 -2.92 8.58 4.53
CA HIS A 12 -3.63 7.39 5.01
C HIS A 12 -3.96 7.45 6.51
N TRP A 13 -4.52 8.59 6.96
CA TRP A 13 -4.98 8.77 8.34
C TRP A 13 -6.05 7.76 8.75
N ASP A 14 -6.85 7.30 7.79
CA ASP A 14 -7.86 6.27 7.94
C ASP A 14 -7.26 4.98 8.50
N PHE A 15 -6.13 4.53 7.97
CA PHE A 15 -5.43 3.33 8.48
C PHE A 15 -4.81 3.57 9.86
N MET A 16 -4.33 4.77 10.13
CA MET A 16 -3.78 5.12 11.44
C MET A 16 -4.86 5.07 12.52
N ILE A 17 -6.02 5.67 12.25
CA ILE A 17 -7.16 5.67 13.18
C ILE A 17 -7.67 4.24 13.37
N LEU A 18 -7.79 3.46 12.28
CA LEU A 18 -8.22 2.07 12.33
C LEU A 18 -7.32 1.24 13.25
N ASP A 19 -6.01 1.33 13.07
CA ASP A 19 -5.03 0.60 13.89
C ASP A 19 -5.06 1.02 15.36
N LEU A 20 -5.25 2.30 15.61
CA LEU A 20 -5.35 2.83 16.96
C LEU A 20 -6.56 2.27 17.70
N VAL A 21 -7.71 2.19 17.02
CA VAL A 21 -8.91 1.55 17.55
C VAL A 21 -8.65 0.05 17.77
N CYS A 22 -8.03 -0.63 16.80
CA CYS A 22 -7.70 -2.06 16.92
C CYS A 22 -6.80 -2.35 18.14
N LEU A 23 -5.81 -1.49 18.42
CA LEU A 23 -4.93 -1.66 19.57
C LEU A 23 -5.70 -1.51 20.90
N GLN A 24 -6.57 -0.50 21.02
CA GLN A 24 -7.35 -0.30 22.25
C GLN A 24 -8.37 -1.44 22.47
N VAL A 25 -9.02 -1.90 21.41
CA VAL A 25 -9.92 -3.06 21.47
C VAL A 25 -9.17 -4.31 21.90
N ALA A 26 -7.97 -4.55 21.32
CA ALA A 26 -7.14 -5.69 21.68
C ALA A 26 -6.70 -5.65 23.14
N PHE A 27 -6.31 -4.47 23.63
CA PHE A 27 -5.92 -4.26 25.04
C PHE A 27 -7.07 -4.54 26.00
N ILE A 28 -8.26 -3.99 25.73
CA ILE A 28 -9.44 -4.23 26.54
C ILE A 28 -9.83 -5.72 26.54
N SER A 29 -9.81 -6.35 25.37
CA SER A 29 -10.12 -7.77 25.23
C SER A 29 -9.12 -8.65 26.00
N ALA A 30 -7.82 -8.35 25.91
CA ALA A 30 -6.79 -9.06 26.66
C ALA A 30 -6.96 -8.90 28.18
N TYR A 31 -7.35 -7.72 28.62
CA TYR A 31 -7.65 -7.46 30.02
C TYR A 31 -8.85 -8.28 30.51
N PHE A 32 -9.95 -8.31 29.77
CA PHE A 32 -11.14 -9.12 30.11
C PHE A 32 -10.83 -10.61 30.18
N ILE A 33 -10.06 -11.14 29.25
CA ILE A 33 -9.66 -12.55 29.25
C ILE A 33 -8.86 -12.89 30.52
N ARG A 34 -8.02 -11.98 30.99
CA ARG A 34 -7.13 -12.24 32.13
C ARG A 34 -7.75 -11.93 33.49
N HIS A 35 -8.55 -10.86 33.59
CA HIS A 35 -9.04 -10.33 34.87
C HIS A 35 -10.56 -10.47 35.04
N GLY A 36 -11.27 -11.04 34.04
CA GLY A 36 -12.73 -11.17 34.08
C GLY A 36 -13.44 -9.87 33.68
N VAL A 37 -14.75 -9.83 33.90
CA VAL A 37 -15.63 -8.73 33.44
C VAL A 37 -15.51 -7.52 34.38
N HIS A 38 -14.32 -6.92 34.44
CA HIS A 38 -14.07 -5.64 35.10
C HIS A 38 -13.54 -4.64 34.08
N LEU A 39 -13.91 -3.38 34.20
CA LEU A 39 -13.43 -2.35 33.26
C LEU A 39 -11.92 -2.12 33.46
N ALA A 40 -11.14 -2.27 32.40
CA ALA A 40 -9.69 -2.04 32.41
C ALA A 40 -9.34 -0.63 32.91
N TYR A 41 -10.21 0.33 32.68
CA TYR A 41 -10.01 1.75 33.04
C TYR A 41 -10.28 2.07 34.51
N GLU A 42 -10.89 1.20 35.30
CA GLU A 42 -11.05 1.34 36.74
C GLU A 42 -9.72 1.15 37.47
N ASN A 43 -8.88 0.27 36.96
CA ASN A 43 -7.54 0.06 37.52
C ASN A 43 -6.58 1.14 36.98
N LYS A 44 -6.05 1.97 37.89
CA LYS A 44 -5.15 3.09 37.54
C LYS A 44 -3.93 2.66 36.73
N LEU A 45 -3.36 1.48 37.01
CA LEU A 45 -2.19 0.95 36.30
C LEU A 45 -2.52 0.62 34.83
N TYR A 46 -3.63 -0.07 34.60
CA TYR A 46 -4.06 -0.46 33.25
C TYR A 46 -4.57 0.75 32.45
N ARG A 47 -5.24 1.71 33.09
CA ARG A 47 -5.63 2.96 32.47
C ARG A 47 -4.42 3.76 31.95
N ASN A 48 -3.38 3.88 32.79
CA ASN A 48 -2.13 4.53 32.37
C ASN A 48 -1.47 3.77 31.22
N MET A 49 -1.47 2.43 31.27
CA MET A 49 -0.90 1.62 30.19
C MET A 49 -1.67 1.76 28.87
N ALA A 50 -3.00 1.89 28.92
CA ALA A 50 -3.80 2.16 27.71
C ALA A 50 -3.38 3.46 27.04
N PHE A 51 -3.16 4.51 27.84
CA PHE A 51 -2.67 5.80 27.35
C PHE A 51 -1.24 5.72 26.80
N VAL A 52 -0.36 5.01 27.48
CA VAL A 52 1.03 4.77 27.02
C VAL A 52 1.04 3.99 25.69
N LEU A 53 0.24 2.95 25.55
CA LEU A 53 0.11 2.20 24.31
C LEU A 53 -0.41 3.09 23.16
N PHE A 54 -1.35 3.98 23.43
CA PHE A 54 -1.80 4.99 22.46
C PHE A 54 -0.64 5.87 21.99
N LEU A 55 0.15 6.42 22.91
CA LEU A 55 1.31 7.25 22.55
C LEU A 55 2.38 6.47 21.79
N ILE A 56 2.69 5.25 22.21
CA ILE A 56 3.65 4.36 21.52
C ILE A 56 3.16 4.11 20.09
N GLN A 57 1.88 3.79 19.89
CA GLN A 57 1.29 3.59 18.58
C GLN A 57 1.48 4.80 17.67
N VAL A 58 1.17 5.98 18.17
CA VAL A 58 1.35 7.23 17.41
C VAL A 58 2.83 7.40 17.04
N CYS A 59 3.75 7.27 18.01
CA CYS A 59 5.19 7.40 17.74
C CYS A 59 5.68 6.37 16.71
N VAL A 60 5.35 5.09 16.88
CA VAL A 60 5.77 4.02 15.95
C VAL A 60 5.21 4.27 14.55
N THR A 61 3.98 4.77 14.44
CA THR A 61 3.38 5.10 13.15
C THR A 61 4.13 6.25 12.47
N PHE A 62 4.46 7.30 13.22
CA PHE A 62 5.17 8.47 12.68
C PHE A 62 6.61 8.16 12.28
N PHE A 63 7.37 7.54 13.15
CA PHE A 63 8.80 7.29 12.92
C PHE A 63 9.08 6.03 12.08
N GLY A 64 8.18 5.03 12.12
CA GLY A 64 8.34 3.76 11.43
C GLY A 64 7.82 3.75 9.99
N GLU A 65 7.24 4.86 9.50
CA GLU A 65 6.59 4.92 8.17
C GLU A 65 5.68 3.70 7.89
N SER A 66 4.97 3.24 8.94
CA SER A 66 4.27 1.95 8.94
C SER A 66 3.23 1.81 7.82
N PHE A 67 2.72 2.93 7.30
CA PHE A 67 1.71 2.96 6.24
C PHE A 67 2.25 3.38 4.87
N LYS A 68 3.58 3.43 4.70
CA LYS A 68 4.17 3.67 3.38
C LYS A 68 3.72 2.56 2.42
N ASN A 69 3.14 2.93 1.29
CA ASN A 69 2.60 2.02 0.28
C ASN A 69 1.56 1.00 0.79
N VAL A 70 0.82 1.32 1.88
CA VAL A 70 -0.15 0.39 2.50
C VAL A 70 -1.17 -0.14 1.49
N LEU A 71 -1.66 0.68 0.57
CA LEU A 71 -2.67 0.29 -0.42
C LEU A 71 -2.17 -0.75 -1.43
N LYS A 72 -0.86 -0.78 -1.69
CA LYS A 72 -0.22 -1.63 -2.71
C LYS A 72 0.34 -2.93 -2.17
N ARG A 73 0.40 -3.07 -0.83
CA ARG A 73 0.92 -4.29 -0.22
C ARG A 73 -0.07 -5.43 -0.45
N GLY A 74 0.39 -6.53 -1.07
CA GLY A 74 -0.33 -7.78 -1.12
C GLY A 74 -0.48 -8.41 0.28
N TYR A 75 -1.24 -9.48 0.41
CA TYR A 75 -1.56 -10.13 1.69
C TYR A 75 -0.32 -10.48 2.52
N TYR A 76 0.70 -11.06 1.89
CA TYR A 76 1.94 -11.44 2.59
C TYR A 76 2.75 -10.22 3.07
N LYS A 77 2.97 -9.24 2.20
CA LYS A 77 3.67 -7.99 2.55
C LYS A 77 2.92 -7.22 3.65
N GLU A 78 1.58 -7.24 3.63
CA GLU A 78 0.77 -6.63 4.69
C GLU A 78 0.90 -7.39 6.01
N PHE A 79 0.89 -8.73 5.97
CA PHE A 79 1.11 -9.55 7.17
C PHE A 79 2.47 -9.24 7.82
N THR A 80 3.54 -9.26 7.02
CA THR A 80 4.90 -8.96 7.51
C THR A 80 5.01 -7.54 8.08
N ALA A 81 4.41 -6.54 7.40
CA ALA A 81 4.41 -5.16 7.88
C ALA A 81 3.61 -5.00 9.19
N THR A 82 2.44 -5.64 9.29
CA THR A 82 1.63 -5.64 10.52
C THR A 82 2.36 -6.33 11.65
N PHE A 83 2.95 -7.49 11.42
CA PHE A 83 3.72 -8.23 12.41
C PHE A 83 4.91 -7.42 12.94
N LYS A 84 5.70 -6.81 12.03
CA LYS A 84 6.80 -5.93 12.40
C LYS A 84 6.32 -4.75 13.25
N HIS A 85 5.21 -4.12 12.86
CA HIS A 85 4.61 -3.01 13.60
C HIS A 85 4.19 -3.40 15.01
N VAL A 86 3.50 -4.54 15.16
CA VAL A 86 3.10 -5.09 16.47
C VAL A 86 4.31 -5.37 17.34
N CYS A 87 5.34 -6.04 16.79
CA CYS A 87 6.58 -6.32 17.52
C CYS A 87 7.25 -5.05 18.04
N GLN A 88 7.31 -3.98 17.23
CA GLN A 88 7.86 -2.71 17.65
C GLN A 88 7.09 -2.10 18.82
N ILE A 89 5.76 -2.11 18.77
CA ILE A 89 4.91 -1.57 19.84
C ILE A 89 5.10 -2.35 21.13
N ILE A 90 5.05 -3.69 21.07
CA ILE A 90 5.21 -4.53 22.25
C ILE A 90 6.60 -4.40 22.86
N LEU A 91 7.64 -4.32 22.03
CA LEU A 91 9.02 -4.14 22.49
C LEU A 91 9.18 -2.81 23.24
N ILE A 92 8.66 -1.70 22.70
CA ILE A 92 8.70 -0.39 23.35
C ILE A 92 7.86 -0.40 24.65
N ALA A 93 6.71 -1.10 24.64
CA ALA A 93 5.88 -1.22 25.84
C ALA A 93 6.57 -2.01 26.94
N VAL A 94 7.28 -3.08 26.61
CA VAL A 94 8.11 -3.85 27.57
C VAL A 94 9.23 -2.97 28.12
N PHE A 95 9.92 -2.23 27.26
CA PHE A 95 10.97 -1.30 27.69
C PHE A 95 10.42 -0.21 28.63
N TYR A 96 9.24 0.34 28.33
CA TYR A 96 8.57 1.30 29.22
C TYR A 96 8.28 0.71 30.60
N LEU A 97 7.70 -0.51 30.68
CA LEU A 97 7.40 -1.17 31.95
C LEU A 97 8.66 -1.46 32.75
N PHE A 98 9.76 -1.81 32.08
CA PHE A 98 11.05 -2.00 32.71
C PHE A 98 11.63 -0.69 33.25
N ALA A 99 11.66 0.36 32.44
CA ALA A 99 12.22 1.65 32.80
C ALA A 99 11.47 2.35 33.96
N THR A 100 10.14 2.19 34.02
CA THR A 100 9.29 2.77 35.08
C THR A 100 9.17 1.87 36.32
N GLN A 101 9.76 0.67 36.33
CA GLN A 101 9.66 -0.32 37.38
C GLN A 101 8.21 -0.72 37.76
N THR A 102 7.27 -0.46 36.86
CA THR A 102 5.84 -0.79 37.06
C THR A 102 5.49 -2.21 36.65
N GLY A 103 6.49 -2.97 36.17
CA GLY A 103 6.32 -4.34 35.69
C GLY A 103 5.88 -5.35 36.74
N GLU A 104 6.13 -5.13 38.05
CA GLU A 104 5.70 -6.03 39.12
C GLU A 104 4.18 -6.06 39.29
N GLY A 105 3.51 -4.92 39.11
CA GLY A 105 2.05 -4.84 39.21
C GLY A 105 1.30 -5.13 37.91
N TYR A 106 2.01 -5.26 36.78
CA TYR A 106 1.39 -5.45 35.47
C TYR A 106 1.48 -6.90 35.00
N SER A 107 0.35 -7.44 34.56
CA SER A 107 0.30 -8.83 34.08
C SER A 107 1.03 -8.98 32.73
N ARG A 108 2.14 -9.72 32.71
CA ARG A 108 2.89 -10.06 31.49
C ARG A 108 2.02 -10.78 30.46
N ILE A 109 1.09 -11.63 30.95
CA ILE A 109 0.14 -12.36 30.10
C ILE A 109 -0.77 -11.40 29.37
N THR A 110 -1.26 -10.34 30.03
CA THR A 110 -2.11 -9.33 29.38
C THR A 110 -1.36 -8.62 28.24
N LEU A 111 -0.07 -8.33 28.41
CA LEU A 111 0.72 -7.70 27.34
C LEU A 111 0.89 -8.63 26.12
N VAL A 112 1.24 -9.89 26.36
CA VAL A 112 1.39 -10.89 25.29
C VAL A 112 0.07 -11.12 24.56
N LEU A 113 -1.05 -11.28 25.29
CA LEU A 113 -2.38 -11.40 24.70
C LEU A 113 -2.75 -10.17 23.88
N THR A 114 -2.45 -8.95 24.38
CA THR A 114 -2.67 -7.71 23.63
C THR A 114 -1.95 -7.76 22.29
N GLY A 115 -0.68 -8.18 22.27
CA GLY A 115 0.10 -8.30 21.03
C GLY A 115 -0.50 -9.28 20.04
N ILE A 116 -0.90 -10.47 20.50
CA ILE A 116 -1.48 -11.51 19.65
C ILE A 116 -2.84 -11.05 19.09
N ILE A 117 -3.73 -10.57 19.94
CA ILE A 117 -5.06 -10.11 19.53
C ILE A 117 -4.94 -8.92 18.60
N TYR A 118 -4.06 -7.97 18.89
CA TYR A 118 -3.80 -6.82 18.04
C TYR A 118 -3.29 -7.20 16.66
N ALA A 119 -2.34 -8.14 16.58
CA ALA A 119 -1.82 -8.63 15.30
C ALA A 119 -2.94 -9.19 14.41
N VAL A 120 -3.83 -9.99 14.98
CA VAL A 120 -4.94 -10.63 14.26
C VAL A 120 -5.98 -9.58 13.84
N ILE A 121 -6.45 -8.76 14.77
CA ILE A 121 -7.52 -7.77 14.52
C ILE A 121 -7.03 -6.72 13.53
N SER A 122 -5.82 -6.17 13.70
CA SER A 122 -5.25 -5.14 12.82
C SER A 122 -5.05 -5.68 11.41
N TYR A 123 -4.52 -6.90 11.25
CA TYR A 123 -4.35 -7.52 9.93
C TYR A 123 -5.69 -7.69 9.19
N ILE A 124 -6.70 -8.26 9.88
CA ILE A 124 -8.03 -8.44 9.30
C ILE A 124 -8.68 -7.09 8.97
N ALA A 125 -8.63 -6.14 9.89
CA ALA A 125 -9.21 -4.82 9.72
C ALA A 125 -8.59 -4.07 8.53
N ARG A 126 -7.27 -4.10 8.36
CA ARG A 126 -6.58 -3.50 7.21
C ARG A 126 -7.00 -4.13 5.88
N ILE A 127 -7.13 -5.47 5.82
CA ILE A 127 -7.59 -6.16 4.60
C ILE A 127 -9.05 -5.79 4.28
N LEU A 128 -9.93 -5.80 5.29
CA LEU A 128 -11.33 -5.44 5.09
C LEU A 128 -11.48 -3.99 4.66
N TRP A 129 -10.71 -3.08 5.27
CA TRP A 129 -10.69 -1.66 4.89
C TRP A 129 -10.23 -1.45 3.46
N LYS A 130 -9.16 -2.14 3.03
CA LYS A 130 -8.72 -2.13 1.63
C LYS A 130 -9.81 -2.61 0.68
N LYS A 131 -10.47 -3.72 1.00
CA LYS A 131 -11.59 -4.23 0.19
C LYS A 131 -12.73 -3.23 0.12
N TYR A 132 -13.09 -2.61 1.25
CA TYR A 132 -14.13 -1.60 1.33
C TYR A 132 -13.82 -0.37 0.46
N LEU A 133 -12.59 0.16 0.55
CA LEU A 133 -12.14 1.25 -0.29
C LEU A 133 -12.20 0.90 -1.78
N LYS A 134 -11.82 -0.33 -2.14
CA LYS A 134 -11.92 -0.83 -3.52
C LYS A 134 -13.37 -0.94 -4.00
N THR A 135 -14.28 -1.39 -3.15
CA THR A 135 -15.70 -1.59 -3.52
C THR A 135 -16.48 -0.28 -3.63
N LYS A 136 -16.17 0.72 -2.79
CA LYS A 136 -16.90 2.01 -2.80
C LYS A 136 -16.52 2.96 -3.93
N GLY A 137 -15.62 2.53 -4.83
CA GLY A 137 -15.26 3.35 -5.99
C GLY A 137 -14.45 4.61 -5.68
N VAL A 138 -13.97 4.75 -4.44
CA VAL A 138 -12.85 5.67 -4.13
C VAL A 138 -11.62 5.26 -4.93
N LEU A 139 -11.65 4.02 -5.42
CA LEU A 139 -10.59 3.31 -6.14
C LEU A 139 -11.09 2.71 -7.49
N GLY A 140 -12.19 3.23 -8.06
CA GLY A 140 -12.75 2.75 -9.32
C GLY A 140 -13.60 1.47 -9.20
N LYS A 141 -14.76 1.47 -9.85
CA LYS A 141 -15.73 0.34 -9.87
C LYS A 141 -15.07 -0.93 -10.43
N GLY A 142 -14.64 -1.85 -9.59
CA GLY A 142 -14.42 -3.25 -9.98
C GLY A 142 -13.38 -3.56 -11.08
N ASN A 143 -12.96 -2.57 -11.85
CA ASN A 143 -12.03 -2.68 -12.95
C ASN A 143 -10.60 -2.45 -12.44
N ARG A 144 -9.64 -3.18 -13.01
CA ARG A 144 -8.23 -2.99 -12.70
C ARG A 144 -7.80 -1.60 -13.15
N SER A 145 -7.19 -0.83 -12.27
CA SER A 145 -6.72 0.52 -12.57
C SER A 145 -5.45 0.46 -13.41
N LEU A 146 -5.49 1.02 -14.60
CA LEU A 146 -4.39 1.02 -15.56
C LEU A 146 -3.82 2.43 -15.70
N LEU A 147 -2.52 2.59 -15.45
CA LEU A 147 -1.75 3.76 -15.79
C LEU A 147 -1.02 3.50 -17.11
N ILE A 148 -1.13 4.43 -18.06
CA ILE A 148 -0.44 4.34 -19.36
C ILE A 148 0.80 5.21 -19.30
N ILE A 149 1.95 4.67 -19.70
CA ILE A 149 3.20 5.41 -19.90
C ILE A 149 3.52 5.37 -21.39
N THR A 150 3.50 6.54 -22.05
CA THR A 150 3.70 6.66 -23.49
C THR A 150 4.27 8.02 -23.89
N SER A 151 4.70 8.17 -25.14
CA SER A 151 5.06 9.47 -25.70
C SER A 151 3.84 10.30 -26.09
N GLU A 152 4.01 11.62 -26.21
CA GLU A 152 2.95 12.54 -26.61
C GLU A 152 2.36 12.16 -27.99
N GLU A 153 3.20 11.81 -28.94
CA GLU A 153 2.78 11.45 -30.29
C GLU A 153 1.87 10.20 -30.34
N MET A 154 2.06 9.26 -29.40
CA MET A 154 1.33 7.98 -29.42
C MET A 154 0.13 7.92 -28.47
N MET A 155 -0.06 8.92 -27.61
CA MET A 155 -1.05 8.85 -26.52
C MET A 155 -2.48 8.64 -27.01
N ASP A 156 -2.92 9.38 -28.04
CA ASP A 156 -4.30 9.29 -28.57
C ASP A 156 -4.57 7.88 -29.13
N ILE A 157 -3.62 7.37 -29.91
CA ILE A 157 -3.72 6.04 -30.52
C ILE A 157 -3.78 4.96 -29.45
N VAL A 158 -3.00 5.10 -28.38
CA VAL A 158 -2.93 4.12 -27.29
C VAL A 158 -4.23 4.13 -26.48
N ILE A 159 -4.75 5.30 -26.14
CA ILE A 159 -6.01 5.45 -25.39
C ILE A 159 -7.15 4.81 -26.18
N ASP A 160 -7.32 5.21 -27.44
CA ASP A 160 -8.40 4.71 -28.30
C ASP A 160 -8.30 3.21 -28.50
N ASN A 161 -7.11 2.71 -28.69
CA ASN A 161 -6.87 1.29 -28.88
C ASN A 161 -7.26 0.46 -27.64
N ILE A 162 -6.85 0.89 -26.44
CA ILE A 162 -7.19 0.20 -25.20
C ILE A 162 -8.69 0.32 -24.94
N ARG A 163 -9.33 1.47 -25.16
CA ARG A 163 -10.78 1.65 -24.95
C ARG A 163 -11.61 0.78 -25.88
N ASN A 164 -11.27 0.77 -27.17
CA ASN A 164 -12.03 0.04 -28.19
C ASN A 164 -11.90 -1.47 -28.07
N ASN A 165 -10.81 -1.97 -27.44
CA ASN A 165 -10.50 -3.39 -27.32
C ASN A 165 -10.35 -3.83 -25.85
N ASN A 166 -11.07 -3.19 -24.94
CA ASN A 166 -10.96 -3.41 -23.49
C ASN A 166 -11.74 -4.65 -23.02
N TYR A 167 -11.38 -5.83 -23.50
CA TYR A 167 -12.02 -7.10 -23.14
C TYR A 167 -11.77 -7.49 -21.67
N GLU A 168 -10.71 -6.97 -21.05
CA GLU A 168 -10.34 -7.27 -19.67
C GLU A 168 -10.91 -6.30 -18.65
N GLY A 169 -11.59 -5.24 -19.10
CA GLY A 169 -12.26 -4.27 -18.24
C GLY A 169 -11.29 -3.38 -17.47
N PHE A 170 -10.19 -2.94 -18.08
CA PHE A 170 -9.29 -1.96 -17.48
C PHE A 170 -9.96 -0.59 -17.37
N GLN A 171 -9.72 0.08 -16.27
CA GLN A 171 -10.03 1.49 -16.11
C GLN A 171 -8.76 2.29 -16.27
N ILE A 172 -8.66 3.09 -17.34
CA ILE A 172 -7.55 4.01 -17.52
C ILE A 172 -7.70 5.14 -16.50
N ILE A 173 -6.78 5.22 -15.54
CA ILE A 173 -6.83 6.20 -14.45
C ILE A 173 -5.99 7.45 -14.75
N GLY A 174 -5.07 7.35 -15.70
CA GLY A 174 -4.21 8.46 -16.10
C GLY A 174 -3.15 8.04 -17.08
N ILE A 175 -2.45 9.06 -17.58
CA ILE A 175 -1.32 8.94 -18.50
C ILE A 175 -0.11 9.59 -17.87
N SER A 176 1.06 8.98 -18.05
CA SER A 176 2.36 9.59 -17.82
C SER A 176 3.05 9.77 -19.16
N LEU A 177 3.50 10.97 -19.46
CA LEU A 177 4.22 11.28 -20.68
C LEU A 177 5.73 11.15 -20.46
N LEU A 178 6.41 10.61 -21.49
CA LEU A 178 7.85 10.38 -21.48
C LEU A 178 8.64 11.63 -21.88
N ASP A 179 8.08 12.42 -22.78
CA ASP A 179 8.73 13.45 -23.59
C ASP A 179 8.11 14.85 -23.43
N ALA A 180 7.01 14.97 -22.68
CA ALA A 180 6.33 16.24 -22.48
C ALA A 180 5.83 16.40 -21.04
N ASP A 181 5.81 17.64 -20.55
CA ASP A 181 5.17 17.98 -19.26
C ASP A 181 3.83 18.67 -19.53
N ARG A 182 2.76 17.88 -19.51
CA ARG A 182 1.37 18.32 -19.64
C ARG A 182 0.52 17.89 -18.44
N VAL A 183 1.18 17.78 -17.28
CA VAL A 183 0.50 17.34 -16.04
C VAL A 183 -0.64 18.29 -15.69
N GLY A 184 -1.82 17.72 -15.47
CA GLY A 184 -3.06 18.45 -15.18
C GLY A 184 -3.97 18.68 -16.39
N GLU A 185 -3.50 18.40 -17.60
CA GLU A 185 -4.37 18.39 -18.78
C GLU A 185 -5.17 17.10 -18.88
N THR A 186 -6.26 17.13 -19.62
CA THR A 186 -7.11 15.97 -19.90
C THR A 186 -7.14 15.72 -21.39
N ILE A 187 -6.78 14.51 -21.81
CA ILE A 187 -6.69 14.11 -23.22
C ILE A 187 -7.63 12.91 -23.40
N ASN A 188 -8.59 13.04 -24.31
CA ASN A 188 -9.62 12.02 -24.54
C ASN A 188 -10.27 11.54 -23.22
N ASP A 189 -10.66 12.47 -22.32
CA ASP A 189 -11.22 12.20 -21.00
C ASP A 189 -10.30 11.37 -20.05
N VAL A 190 -8.99 11.35 -20.31
CA VAL A 190 -7.98 10.75 -19.43
C VAL A 190 -7.03 11.84 -18.95
N PRO A 191 -6.84 12.01 -17.64
CA PRO A 191 -5.93 13.03 -17.12
C PRO A 191 -4.47 12.64 -17.35
N VAL A 192 -3.63 13.61 -17.70
CA VAL A 192 -2.18 13.49 -17.62
C VAL A 192 -1.77 13.72 -16.18
N VAL A 193 -1.27 12.69 -15.53
CA VAL A 193 -1.07 12.65 -14.06
C VAL A 193 0.37 12.73 -13.63
N ALA A 194 1.29 12.40 -14.52
CA ALA A 194 2.72 12.35 -14.20
C ALA A 194 3.58 12.54 -15.45
N THR A 195 4.82 12.93 -15.23
CA THR A 195 5.93 12.82 -16.18
C THR A 195 6.80 11.61 -15.81
N MET A 196 7.81 11.30 -16.61
CA MET A 196 8.74 10.22 -16.31
C MET A 196 9.46 10.42 -14.97
N ASP A 197 9.76 11.67 -14.59
CA ASP A 197 10.51 12.01 -13.38
C ASP A 197 9.71 11.79 -12.07
N ASN A 198 8.37 11.88 -12.16
CA ASN A 198 7.51 11.81 -10.97
C ASN A 198 6.47 10.69 -11.01
N VAL A 199 6.49 9.85 -12.04
CA VAL A 199 5.54 8.73 -12.18
C VAL A 199 5.64 7.73 -11.03
N GLU A 200 6.84 7.48 -10.52
CA GLU A 200 7.05 6.59 -9.38
C GLU A 200 6.39 7.16 -8.12
N GLU A 201 6.55 8.45 -7.86
CA GLU A 201 5.89 9.13 -6.74
C GLU A 201 4.36 9.10 -6.89
N TYR A 202 3.85 9.35 -8.11
CA TYR A 202 2.42 9.26 -8.40
C TYR A 202 1.88 7.86 -8.10
N VAL A 203 2.54 6.84 -8.62
CA VAL A 203 2.18 5.44 -8.42
C VAL A 203 2.26 5.04 -6.93
N CYS A 204 3.19 5.61 -6.15
CA CYS A 204 3.25 5.42 -4.70
C CYS A 204 2.10 6.09 -3.95
N ARG A 205 1.57 7.18 -4.48
CA ARG A 205 0.53 7.99 -3.83
C ARG A 205 -0.88 7.52 -4.18
N GLU A 206 -1.11 7.17 -5.44
CA GLU A 206 -2.42 6.78 -5.95
C GLU A 206 -2.55 5.26 -6.09
N TRP A 207 -3.78 4.80 -6.23
CA TRP A 207 -4.04 3.37 -6.45
C TRP A 207 -3.87 3.02 -7.92
N VAL A 208 -2.78 2.34 -8.24
CA VAL A 208 -2.50 1.79 -9.57
C VAL A 208 -2.32 0.28 -9.43
N ASP A 209 -3.15 -0.50 -10.07
CA ASP A 209 -3.02 -1.97 -10.08
C ASP A 209 -2.03 -2.41 -11.16
N GLU A 210 -2.08 -1.76 -12.32
CA GLU A 210 -1.35 -2.16 -13.51
C GLU A 210 -0.78 -0.94 -14.26
N VAL A 211 0.37 -1.12 -14.86
CA VAL A 211 1.05 -0.09 -15.68
C VAL A 211 1.30 -0.66 -17.06
N PHE A 212 0.90 0.06 -18.10
CA PHE A 212 1.21 -0.26 -19.48
C PHE A 212 2.26 0.70 -20.02
N LEU A 213 3.43 0.15 -20.41
CA LEU A 213 4.50 0.90 -21.06
C LEU A 213 4.44 0.70 -22.59
N ASN A 214 4.20 1.79 -23.28
CA ASN A 214 4.31 1.86 -24.73
C ASN A 214 5.44 2.81 -25.10
N LEU A 215 6.66 2.27 -25.19
CA LEU A 215 7.87 3.05 -25.47
C LEU A 215 8.13 3.11 -26.98
N PRO A 216 8.53 4.26 -27.52
CA PRO A 216 9.16 4.36 -28.83
C PRO A 216 10.44 3.53 -28.88
N LYS A 217 10.82 3.06 -30.08
CA LYS A 217 12.02 2.20 -30.25
C LYS A 217 13.33 2.89 -29.88
N GLU A 218 13.33 4.20 -29.92
CA GLU A 218 14.49 5.07 -29.66
C GLU A 218 14.77 5.24 -28.17
N ILE A 219 13.75 4.98 -27.32
CA ILE A 219 13.87 5.15 -25.86
C ILE A 219 14.28 3.82 -25.23
N PRO A 220 15.41 3.78 -24.50
CA PRO A 220 15.83 2.58 -23.81
C PRO A 220 14.83 2.20 -22.71
N LEU A 221 14.66 0.90 -22.50
CA LEU A 221 13.77 0.38 -21.48
C LEU A 221 14.22 0.84 -20.07
N PRO A 222 13.37 1.55 -19.31
CA PRO A 222 13.70 2.02 -17.97
C PRO A 222 13.60 0.87 -16.94
N ARG A 223 14.61 0.00 -16.93
CA ARG A 223 14.61 -1.24 -16.13
C ARG A 223 14.45 -0.98 -14.63
N ASP A 224 15.11 0.04 -14.11
CA ASP A 224 15.06 0.36 -12.68
C ASP A 224 13.63 0.77 -12.26
N LEU A 225 12.95 1.58 -13.07
CA LEU A 225 11.56 1.96 -12.84
C LEU A 225 10.62 0.75 -12.89
N ILE A 226 10.83 -0.14 -13.87
CA ILE A 226 10.03 -1.36 -14.03
C ILE A 226 10.23 -2.28 -12.83
N ASN A 227 11.45 -2.49 -12.39
CA ASN A 227 11.76 -3.30 -11.21
C ASN A 227 11.12 -2.71 -9.95
N HIS A 228 11.17 -1.39 -9.76
CA HIS A 228 10.48 -0.73 -8.65
C HIS A 228 8.97 -0.95 -8.70
N PHE A 229 8.33 -0.88 -9.86
CA PHE A 229 6.90 -1.19 -9.99
C PHE A 229 6.59 -2.64 -9.62
N ILE A 230 7.39 -3.59 -10.08
CA ILE A 230 7.24 -5.01 -9.76
C ILE A 230 7.43 -5.24 -8.25
N GLU A 231 8.44 -4.64 -7.63
CA GLU A 231 8.67 -4.71 -6.19
C GLU A 231 7.51 -4.10 -5.37
N MET A 232 6.86 -3.06 -5.91
CA MET A 232 5.64 -2.50 -5.32
C MET A 232 4.42 -3.42 -5.46
N GLY A 233 4.53 -4.51 -6.24
CA GLY A 233 3.42 -5.43 -6.51
C GLY A 233 2.49 -4.97 -7.63
N ILE A 234 2.96 -4.07 -8.50
CA ILE A 234 2.22 -3.60 -9.68
C ILE A 234 2.49 -4.54 -10.84
N THR A 235 1.44 -4.88 -11.57
CA THR A 235 1.59 -5.64 -12.80
C THR A 235 2.05 -4.72 -13.93
N VAL A 236 3.16 -5.06 -14.57
CA VAL A 236 3.74 -4.26 -15.65
C VAL A 236 3.52 -4.95 -16.98
N HIS A 237 2.87 -4.25 -17.91
CA HIS A 237 2.65 -4.66 -19.29
C HIS A 237 3.59 -3.90 -20.21
N LEU A 238 4.39 -4.61 -20.96
CA LEU A 238 5.28 -4.03 -21.96
C LEU A 238 4.78 -4.39 -23.35
N LYS A 239 4.72 -3.40 -24.24
CA LYS A 239 4.49 -3.66 -25.65
C LYS A 239 5.67 -4.47 -26.18
N LEU A 240 5.40 -5.65 -26.76
CA LEU A 240 6.42 -6.52 -27.35
C LEU A 240 6.96 -5.89 -28.65
N ILE A 241 8.03 -5.11 -28.52
CA ILE A 241 8.80 -4.61 -29.67
C ILE A 241 10.13 -5.37 -29.78
N GLU A 242 10.72 -5.74 -28.64
CA GLU A 242 11.89 -6.61 -28.54
C GLU A 242 11.84 -7.38 -27.21
N MET A 243 12.24 -8.67 -27.26
CA MET A 243 12.25 -9.53 -26.08
C MET A 243 13.34 -9.07 -25.08
N ALA A 244 12.97 -8.18 -24.15
CA ALA A 244 13.80 -7.89 -23.00
C ALA A 244 13.54 -8.94 -21.92
N LYS A 245 14.58 -9.58 -21.39
CA LYS A 245 14.48 -10.38 -20.17
C LYS A 245 14.21 -9.42 -19.01
N LEU A 246 13.01 -9.44 -18.46
CA LEU A 246 12.66 -8.79 -17.21
C LEU A 246 12.91 -9.76 -16.06
N GLU A 247 13.44 -9.25 -14.95
CA GLU A 247 13.53 -10.00 -13.71
C GLU A 247 12.14 -10.06 -13.06
N GLY A 248 11.50 -11.21 -13.10
CA GLY A 248 10.20 -11.46 -12.49
C GLY A 248 9.91 -12.96 -12.47
N GLU A 249 9.27 -13.45 -11.41
CA GLU A 249 9.03 -14.89 -11.22
C GLU A 249 8.04 -15.48 -12.24
N VAL A 250 7.09 -14.66 -12.72
CA VAL A 250 6.08 -15.08 -13.69
C VAL A 250 6.00 -14.09 -14.83
N GLN A 251 6.38 -14.53 -16.01
CA GLN A 251 6.21 -13.77 -17.24
C GLN A 251 5.20 -14.46 -18.14
N ARG A 252 4.23 -13.73 -18.64
CA ARG A 252 3.20 -14.21 -19.56
C ARG A 252 3.06 -13.27 -20.73
N VAL A 253 2.81 -13.85 -21.92
CA VAL A 253 2.43 -13.07 -23.10
C VAL A 253 0.91 -12.97 -23.12
N GLU A 254 0.38 -11.76 -23.01
CA GLU A 254 -1.04 -11.47 -22.90
C GLU A 254 -1.46 -10.44 -23.95
N ARG A 255 -2.77 -10.20 -24.06
CA ARG A 255 -3.32 -9.15 -24.91
C ARG A 255 -3.90 -8.04 -24.04
N LEU A 256 -3.47 -6.81 -24.30
CA LEU A 256 -4.03 -5.60 -23.71
C LEU A 256 -4.59 -4.75 -24.86
N GLY A 257 -5.90 -4.80 -25.04
CA GLY A 257 -6.52 -4.24 -26.24
C GLY A 257 -6.05 -5.00 -27.50
N SER A 258 -5.57 -4.31 -28.50
CA SER A 258 -4.95 -4.93 -29.69
C SER A 258 -3.46 -5.20 -29.55
N TYR A 259 -2.85 -4.80 -28.45
CA TYR A 259 -1.41 -4.98 -28.22
C TYR A 259 -1.10 -6.38 -27.69
N THR A 260 -0.04 -6.98 -28.19
CA THR A 260 0.60 -8.14 -27.55
C THR A 260 1.63 -7.59 -26.55
N VAL A 261 1.46 -7.92 -25.28
CA VAL A 261 2.29 -7.41 -24.19
C VAL A 261 2.97 -8.55 -23.44
N LEU A 262 4.14 -8.25 -22.88
CA LEU A 262 4.79 -9.11 -21.91
C LEU A 262 4.35 -8.62 -20.52
N THR A 263 3.60 -9.45 -19.82
CA THR A 263 3.16 -9.19 -18.44
C THR A 263 4.11 -9.86 -17.48
N SER A 264 4.67 -9.08 -16.56
CA SER A 264 5.51 -9.59 -15.48
C SER A 264 4.85 -9.31 -14.13
N SER A 265 4.73 -10.32 -13.29
CA SER A 265 4.13 -10.22 -11.96
C SER A 265 4.87 -11.10 -10.97
N ILE A 266 4.81 -10.73 -9.68
CA ILE A 266 5.29 -11.59 -8.60
C ILE A 266 4.16 -12.53 -8.22
N ASN A 267 4.40 -13.84 -8.29
CA ASN A 267 3.45 -14.82 -7.79
C ASN A 267 3.51 -14.87 -6.26
N MET A 268 2.54 -14.23 -5.60
CA MET A 268 2.47 -14.20 -4.13
C MET A 268 1.89 -15.49 -3.52
N ALA A 269 1.58 -16.49 -4.33
CA ALA A 269 0.99 -17.75 -3.88
C ALA A 269 2.02 -18.88 -3.67
N SER A 270 3.30 -18.64 -3.92
CA SER A 270 4.34 -19.69 -3.89
C SER A 270 5.33 -19.54 -2.73
N TRP A 271 4.90 -18.96 -1.59
CA TRP A 271 5.69 -18.99 -0.34
C TRP A 271 4.85 -19.43 0.83
#